data_26be9fff4774cd99d7b958d16824a3af
#
_entry.id   26be9fff4774cd99d7b958d16824a3af
#
_cell.length_a   1.000
_cell.length_b   1.000
_cell.length_c   1.000
_cell.angle_alpha   90.00
_cell.angle_beta   90.00
_cell.angle_gamma   90.00
#
_symmetry.space_group_name_H-M   'P 1'
#
loop_
_entity.id
_entity.type
_entity.pdbx_description
1 polymer ?
#
loop_
_entity_poly.entity_id
_entity_poly.type
_entity_poly.pdbx_seq_one_letter_code
_entity_poly.pdbx_strand_id
1 'polypeptide(L)'
;MNIQELKERLIPSVETWIDARVDDMVKGNPSLAIPSVYMKRAAHNIVSRNKDKWEGRIDGLSLFVADEDGVIDAETVFNDVMQMLKTIEERPFDIGFLHGTIGDGCISIDMPDGLISALLFGSNKSIAITTDDITELKNILTT
;
A
#
# COMPACT_ATOMS: atom_id res chain seq x y z
N MET A 1 -16.51 -0.32 -9.39
CA MET A 1 -16.75 0.84 -8.49
C MET A 1 -16.42 2.13 -9.22
N ASN A 2 -17.01 3.26 -8.80
CA ASN A 2 -16.67 4.55 -9.36
C ASN A 2 -15.48 5.18 -8.61
N ILE A 3 -14.97 6.31 -9.13
CA ILE A 3 -13.82 7.01 -8.55
C ILE A 3 -14.07 7.44 -7.11
N GLN A 4 -15.27 7.94 -6.83
CA GLN A 4 -15.60 8.41 -5.49
C GLN A 4 -15.59 7.25 -4.48
N GLU A 5 -16.15 6.11 -4.85
CA GLU A 5 -16.11 4.91 -4.02
C GLU A 5 -14.68 4.43 -3.78
N LEU A 6 -13.83 4.48 -4.81
CA LEU A 6 -12.42 4.09 -4.67
C LEU A 6 -11.70 5.02 -3.69
N LYS A 7 -11.91 6.33 -3.81
CA LYS A 7 -11.32 7.30 -2.87
C LYS A 7 -11.76 7.06 -1.43
N GLU A 8 -13.05 6.77 -1.23
CA GLU A 8 -13.61 6.53 0.11
C GLU A 8 -13.12 5.22 0.72
N ARG A 9 -12.87 4.20 -0.10
CA ARG A 9 -12.51 2.86 0.37
C ARG A 9 -11.01 2.60 0.46
N LEU A 10 -10.20 3.29 -0.34
CA LEU A 10 -8.79 2.96 -0.47
C LEU A 10 -8.04 3.15 0.85
N ILE A 11 -8.16 4.31 1.47
CA ILE A 11 -7.44 4.60 2.74
C ILE A 11 -7.86 3.64 3.84
N PRO A 12 -9.16 3.43 4.14
CA PRO A 12 -9.56 2.43 5.13
C PRO A 12 -9.08 1.02 4.81
N SER A 13 -9.07 0.63 3.54
CA SER A 13 -8.58 -0.69 3.12
C SER A 13 -7.07 -0.84 3.34
N VAL A 14 -6.29 0.19 3.02
CA VAL A 14 -4.84 0.20 3.27
C VAL A 14 -4.56 0.14 4.77
N GLU A 15 -5.30 0.89 5.58
CA GLU A 15 -5.16 0.86 7.03
C GLU A 15 -5.47 -0.53 7.60
N THR A 16 -6.52 -1.18 7.12
CA THR A 16 -6.88 -2.55 7.51
C THR A 16 -5.76 -3.52 7.14
N TRP A 17 -5.22 -3.39 5.94
CA TRP A 17 -4.11 -4.22 5.48
C TRP A 17 -2.85 -4.01 6.33
N ILE A 18 -2.52 -2.76 6.64
CA ILE A 18 -1.39 -2.42 7.52
C ILE A 18 -1.55 -3.07 8.89
N ASP A 19 -2.73 -2.95 9.49
CA ASP A 19 -3.02 -3.54 10.80
C ASP A 19 -2.84 -5.05 10.77
N ALA A 20 -3.32 -5.71 9.73
CA ALA A 20 -3.15 -7.15 9.55
C ALA A 20 -1.67 -7.53 9.43
N ARG A 21 -0.88 -6.77 8.69
CA ARG A 21 0.57 -7.01 8.56
C ARG A 21 1.30 -6.84 9.89
N VAL A 22 0.97 -5.80 10.64
CA VAL A 22 1.57 -5.56 11.97
C VAL A 22 1.17 -6.67 12.94
N ASP A 23 -0.08 -7.10 12.93
CA ASP A 23 -0.55 -8.21 13.78
C ASP A 23 0.18 -9.52 13.46
N ASP A 24 0.45 -9.79 12.18
CA ASP A 24 1.23 -10.96 11.77
C ASP A 24 2.68 -10.88 12.30
N MET A 25 3.27 -9.70 12.30
CA MET A 25 4.60 -9.50 12.89
C MET A 25 4.61 -9.78 14.40
N VAL A 26 3.57 -9.35 15.11
CA VAL A 26 3.42 -9.60 16.54
C VAL A 26 3.26 -11.09 16.81
N LYS A 27 2.52 -11.83 15.98
CA LYS A 27 2.40 -13.28 16.11
C LYS A 27 3.74 -13.99 16.00
N GLY A 28 4.60 -13.52 15.09
CA GLY A 28 5.96 -14.06 14.93
C GLY A 28 6.94 -13.62 16.02
N ASN A 29 6.68 -12.48 16.66
CA ASN A 29 7.50 -11.93 17.72
C ASN A 29 6.64 -11.19 18.74
N PRO A 30 6.15 -11.88 19.80
CA PRO A 30 5.27 -11.28 20.80
C PRO A 30 5.87 -10.08 21.54
N SER A 31 7.19 -9.90 21.53
CA SER A 31 7.84 -8.74 22.14
C SER A 31 7.47 -7.43 21.42
N LEU A 32 6.92 -7.50 20.22
CA LEU A 32 6.46 -6.35 19.46
C LEU A 32 5.04 -5.90 19.81
N ALA A 33 4.35 -6.58 20.74
CA ALA A 33 2.96 -6.26 21.07
C ALA A 33 2.75 -4.80 21.50
N ILE A 34 3.60 -4.26 22.37
CA ILE A 34 3.54 -2.86 22.78
C ILE A 34 4.00 -1.91 21.67
N PRO A 35 5.17 -2.10 21.06
CA PRO A 35 5.59 -1.28 19.92
C PRO A 35 4.59 -1.28 18.75
N SER A 36 3.85 -2.38 18.53
CA SER A 36 2.91 -2.49 17.42
C SER A 36 1.81 -1.43 17.45
N VAL A 37 1.38 -0.99 18.62
CA VAL A 37 0.38 0.08 18.78
C VAL A 37 0.90 1.38 18.17
N TYR A 38 2.16 1.69 18.41
CA TYR A 38 2.80 2.89 17.88
C TYR A 38 3.07 2.75 16.37
N MET A 39 3.44 1.56 15.91
CA MET A 39 3.65 1.25 14.50
C MET A 39 2.37 1.47 13.70
N LYS A 40 1.24 0.93 14.16
CA LYS A 40 -0.05 1.13 13.52
C LYS A 40 -0.42 2.61 13.45
N ARG A 41 -0.28 3.32 14.57
CA ARG A 41 -0.60 4.75 14.64
C ARG A 41 0.28 5.57 13.70
N ALA A 42 1.58 5.31 13.67
CA ALA A 42 2.50 6.01 12.78
C ALA A 42 2.17 5.76 11.31
N ALA A 43 1.88 4.52 10.94
CA ALA A 43 1.51 4.15 9.58
C ALA A 43 0.19 4.81 9.16
N HIS A 44 -0.85 4.77 10.02
CA HIS A 44 -2.12 5.44 9.77
C HIS A 44 -1.94 6.95 9.60
N ASN A 45 -1.09 7.58 10.42
CA ASN A 45 -0.81 9.00 10.30
C ASN A 45 -0.14 9.36 8.98
N ILE A 46 0.79 8.53 8.50
CA ILE A 46 1.43 8.74 7.20
C ILE A 46 0.39 8.67 6.08
N VAL A 47 -0.46 7.66 6.08
CA VAL A 47 -1.51 7.49 5.07
C VAL A 47 -2.49 8.66 5.11
N SER A 48 -3.00 9.01 6.28
CA SER A 48 -4.00 10.09 6.45
C SER A 48 -3.43 11.46 6.10
N ARG A 49 -2.17 11.73 6.46
CA ARG A 49 -1.50 13.00 6.19
C ARG A 49 -1.30 13.24 4.70
N ASN A 50 -1.22 12.18 3.92
CA ASN A 50 -1.04 12.24 2.47
C ASN A 50 -2.34 12.01 1.68
N LYS A 51 -3.51 12.14 2.33
CA LYS A 51 -4.81 11.87 1.73
C LYS A 51 -5.01 12.61 0.40
N ASP A 52 -4.72 13.91 0.37
CA ASP A 52 -4.91 14.71 -0.84
C ASP A 52 -4.00 14.23 -1.99
N LYS A 53 -2.78 13.80 -1.65
CA LYS A 53 -1.85 13.25 -2.65
C LYS A 53 -2.33 11.91 -3.20
N TRP A 54 -2.86 11.04 -2.35
CA TRP A 54 -3.46 9.78 -2.78
C TRP A 54 -4.66 10.02 -3.69
N GLU A 55 -5.55 10.94 -3.30
CA GLU A 55 -6.73 11.28 -4.10
C GLU A 55 -6.34 11.85 -5.46
N GLY A 56 -5.33 12.71 -5.51
CA GLY A 56 -4.81 13.23 -6.77
C GLY A 56 -4.24 12.16 -7.69
N ARG A 57 -3.57 11.15 -7.13
CA ARG A 57 -3.07 10.00 -7.92
C ARG A 57 -4.22 9.13 -8.43
N ILE A 58 -5.26 8.92 -7.64
CA ILE A 58 -6.46 8.19 -8.07
C ILE A 58 -7.15 8.94 -9.22
N ASP A 59 -7.31 10.24 -9.11
CA ASP A 59 -7.89 11.05 -10.18
C ASP A 59 -7.08 10.94 -11.48
N GLY A 60 -5.76 11.02 -11.38
CA GLY A 60 -4.88 10.83 -12.54
C GLY A 60 -5.00 9.44 -13.15
N LEU A 61 -5.06 8.41 -12.33
CA LEU A 61 -5.20 7.03 -12.78
C LEU A 61 -6.53 6.79 -13.48
N SER A 62 -7.61 7.43 -13.02
CA SER A 62 -8.95 7.27 -13.57
C SER A 62 -9.04 7.66 -15.05
N LEU A 63 -8.17 8.56 -15.50
CA LEU A 63 -8.10 8.94 -16.92
C LEU A 63 -7.70 7.77 -17.82
N PHE A 64 -7.04 6.76 -17.25
CA PHE A 64 -6.52 5.63 -18.02
C PHE A 64 -7.31 4.34 -17.80
N VAL A 65 -7.96 4.16 -16.65
CA VAL A 65 -8.56 2.88 -16.26
C VAL A 65 -10.07 2.91 -16.08
N ALA A 66 -10.69 4.10 -15.98
CA ALA A 66 -12.15 4.23 -15.91
C ALA A 66 -12.77 4.06 -17.30
N ASP A 67 -13.95 3.44 -17.34
CA ASP A 67 -14.74 3.36 -18.56
C ASP A 67 -15.46 4.69 -18.85
N GLU A 68 -16.30 4.70 -19.89
CA GLU A 68 -17.04 5.90 -20.30
C GLU A 68 -17.98 6.45 -19.22
N ASP A 69 -18.45 5.58 -18.33
CA ASP A 69 -19.34 5.93 -17.22
C ASP A 69 -18.58 6.31 -15.93
N GLY A 70 -17.25 6.37 -16.01
CA GLY A 70 -16.41 6.66 -14.84
C GLY A 70 -16.29 5.50 -13.87
N VAL A 71 -16.59 4.28 -14.29
CA VAL A 71 -16.52 3.07 -13.48
C VAL A 71 -15.16 2.41 -13.63
N ILE A 72 -14.57 1.98 -12.52
CA ILE A 72 -13.33 1.24 -12.48
C ILE A 72 -13.63 -0.20 -12.11
N ASP A 73 -13.18 -1.14 -12.95
CA ASP A 73 -13.17 -2.54 -12.59
C ASP A 73 -11.91 -2.82 -11.75
N ALA A 74 -12.08 -2.78 -10.42
CA ALA A 74 -10.97 -2.95 -9.50
C ALA A 74 -10.26 -4.29 -9.69
N GLU A 75 -10.99 -5.37 -9.95
CA GLU A 75 -10.38 -6.69 -10.17
C GLU A 75 -9.46 -6.70 -11.38
N THR A 76 -9.92 -6.14 -12.49
CA THR A 76 -9.09 -6.04 -13.71
C THR A 76 -7.84 -5.18 -13.45
N VAL A 77 -8.00 -4.03 -12.80
CA VAL A 77 -6.88 -3.13 -12.48
C VAL A 77 -5.84 -3.83 -11.61
N PHE A 78 -6.27 -4.49 -10.54
CA PHE A 78 -5.34 -5.21 -9.65
C PHE A 78 -4.66 -6.38 -10.36
N ASN A 79 -5.37 -7.12 -11.19
CA ASN A 79 -4.79 -8.20 -11.97
C ASN A 79 -3.74 -7.68 -12.96
N ASP A 80 -4.01 -6.56 -13.62
CA ASP A 80 -3.07 -5.93 -14.54
C ASP A 80 -1.82 -5.44 -13.80
N VAL A 81 -1.98 -4.85 -12.61
CA VAL A 81 -0.86 -4.43 -11.78
C VAL A 81 -0.01 -5.63 -11.36
N MET A 82 -0.65 -6.72 -10.91
CA MET A 82 0.07 -7.94 -10.54
C MET A 82 0.85 -8.53 -11.71
N GLN A 83 0.23 -8.57 -12.90
CA GLN A 83 0.89 -9.08 -14.10
C GLN A 83 2.09 -8.21 -14.49
N MET A 84 1.92 -6.89 -14.42
CA MET A 84 3.01 -5.95 -14.69
C MET A 84 4.17 -6.16 -13.71
N LEU A 85 3.89 -6.30 -12.42
CA LEU A 85 4.91 -6.55 -11.41
C LEU A 85 5.73 -7.81 -11.68
N LYS A 86 5.09 -8.86 -12.19
CA LYS A 86 5.75 -10.13 -12.52
C LYS A 86 6.64 -10.04 -13.76
N THR A 87 6.35 -9.11 -14.66
CA THR A 87 6.99 -9.06 -15.99
C THR A 87 8.03 -7.97 -16.15
N ILE A 88 8.00 -6.92 -15.32
CA ILE A 88 8.99 -5.84 -15.39
C ILE A 88 10.20 -6.14 -14.51
N GLU A 89 11.36 -5.68 -14.97
CA GLU A 89 12.58 -5.69 -14.18
C GLU A 89 12.49 -4.64 -13.06
N GLU A 90 13.19 -4.87 -11.97
CA GLU A 90 13.23 -3.94 -10.84
C GLU A 90 13.73 -2.56 -11.26
N ARG A 91 12.94 -1.53 -10.96
CA ARG A 91 13.24 -0.14 -11.28
C ARG A 91 12.91 0.76 -10.09
N PRO A 92 13.71 1.82 -9.87
CA PRO A 92 13.36 2.79 -8.86
C PRO A 92 12.14 3.60 -9.28
N PHE A 93 11.32 3.99 -8.30
CA PHE A 93 10.23 4.92 -8.50
C PHE A 93 10.27 6.02 -7.43
N ASP A 94 9.74 7.18 -7.77
CA ASP A 94 9.59 8.31 -6.86
C ASP A 94 8.35 9.09 -7.27
N ILE A 95 7.36 9.14 -6.38
CA ILE A 95 6.14 9.92 -6.59
C ILE A 95 6.03 11.09 -5.59
N GLY A 96 7.15 11.47 -4.99
CA GLY A 96 7.27 12.59 -4.08
C GLY A 96 7.14 12.20 -2.62
N PHE A 97 6.00 11.66 -2.22
CA PHE A 97 5.73 11.24 -0.84
C PHE A 97 6.03 9.75 -0.58
N LEU A 98 6.27 8.99 -1.64
CA LEU A 98 6.73 7.60 -1.58
C LEU A 98 7.81 7.38 -2.62
N HIS A 99 8.82 6.62 -2.26
CA HIS A 99 9.87 6.20 -3.18
C HIS A 99 10.35 4.79 -2.82
N GLY A 100 10.96 4.12 -3.77
CA GLY A 100 11.45 2.77 -3.60
C GLY A 100 11.74 2.12 -4.94
N THR A 101 11.46 0.82 -5.05
CA THR A 101 11.64 0.05 -6.28
C THR A 101 10.38 -0.73 -6.61
N ILE A 102 10.15 -0.98 -7.90
CA ILE A 102 9.02 -1.75 -8.39
C ILE A 102 9.50 -2.71 -9.47
N GLY A 103 9.10 -3.97 -9.37
CA GLY A 103 9.43 -5.01 -10.33
C GLY A 103 9.83 -6.32 -9.66
N ASP A 104 10.11 -7.34 -10.48
CA ASP A 104 10.45 -8.69 -10.03
C ASP A 104 9.43 -9.30 -9.06
N GLY A 105 8.14 -8.98 -9.27
CA GLY A 105 7.03 -9.47 -8.46
C GLY A 105 6.84 -8.77 -7.13
N CYS A 106 7.47 -7.62 -6.93
CA CYS A 106 7.48 -6.93 -5.64
C CYS A 106 7.49 -5.41 -5.79
N ILE A 107 6.85 -4.73 -4.84
CA ILE A 107 7.01 -3.28 -4.65
C ILE A 107 7.72 -3.11 -3.32
N SER A 108 8.91 -2.50 -3.33
CA SER A 108 9.63 -2.13 -2.12
C SER A 108 9.48 -0.64 -1.88
N ILE A 109 8.94 -0.27 -0.74
CA ILE A 109 8.73 1.12 -0.35
C ILE A 109 9.76 1.47 0.71
N ASP A 110 10.57 2.49 0.46
CA ASP A 110 11.53 2.98 1.44
C ASP A 110 10.79 3.69 2.57
N MET A 111 11.06 3.25 3.78
CA MET A 111 10.47 3.87 4.96
C MET A 111 11.26 5.11 5.36
N PRO A 112 10.57 6.21 5.72
CA PRO A 112 11.27 7.36 6.26
C PRO A 112 12.02 6.99 7.54
N ASP A 113 13.21 7.56 7.72
CA ASP A 113 13.97 7.41 8.95
C ASP A 113 13.15 7.94 10.13
N GLY A 114 13.18 7.23 11.24
CA GLY A 114 12.48 7.66 12.44
C GLY A 114 11.88 6.51 13.23
N LEU A 115 10.72 6.76 13.83
CA LEU A 115 10.11 5.83 14.77
C LEU A 115 9.86 4.43 14.19
N ILE A 116 9.35 4.37 12.93
CA ILE A 116 9.08 3.08 12.29
C ILE A 116 10.36 2.31 12.05
N SER A 117 11.42 2.97 11.54
CA SER A 117 12.72 2.35 11.33
C SER A 117 13.33 1.88 12.65
N ALA A 118 13.18 2.68 13.73
CA ALA A 118 13.64 2.31 15.05
C ALA A 118 12.87 1.11 15.60
N LEU A 119 11.55 1.06 15.40
CA LEU A 119 10.70 -0.05 15.84
C LEU A 119 11.01 -1.35 15.10
N LEU A 120 11.42 -1.26 13.86
CA LEU A 120 11.88 -2.40 13.07
C LEU A 120 13.35 -2.74 13.34
N PHE A 121 13.94 -2.17 14.40
CA PHE A 121 15.33 -2.37 14.83
C PHE A 121 16.39 -2.02 13.77
N GLY A 122 16.04 -1.08 12.86
CA GLY A 122 16.93 -0.64 11.80
C GLY A 122 17.32 -1.73 10.80
N SER A 123 16.72 -2.91 10.91
CA SER A 123 17.11 -4.06 10.09
C SER A 123 16.60 -3.96 8.66
N ASN A 124 15.47 -3.28 8.46
CA ASN A 124 14.90 -3.05 7.13
C ASN A 124 14.32 -1.63 7.06
N LYS A 125 14.87 -0.82 6.14
CA LYS A 125 14.38 0.52 5.88
C LYS A 125 13.28 0.54 4.80
N SER A 126 12.88 -0.63 4.32
CA SER A 126 11.86 -0.76 3.28
C SER A 126 10.82 -1.80 3.65
N ILE A 127 9.61 -1.62 3.14
CA ILE A 127 8.53 -2.61 3.21
C ILE A 127 8.40 -3.22 1.82
N ALA A 128 8.41 -4.55 1.76
CA ALA A 128 8.18 -5.29 0.53
C ALA A 128 6.70 -5.67 0.42
N ILE A 129 6.07 -5.30 -0.68
CA ILE A 129 4.68 -5.65 -1.01
C ILE A 129 4.73 -6.64 -2.16
N THR A 130 4.31 -7.87 -1.90
CA THR A 130 4.30 -8.95 -2.88
C THR A 130 2.97 -9.01 -3.63
N THR A 131 2.88 -9.88 -4.65
CA THR A 131 1.61 -10.12 -5.35
C THR A 131 0.54 -10.71 -4.43
N ASP A 132 0.93 -11.49 -3.43
CA ASP A 132 -0.02 -12.02 -2.43
C ASP A 132 -0.60 -10.89 -1.56
N ASP A 133 0.22 -9.92 -1.18
CA ASP A 133 -0.21 -8.74 -0.45
C ASP A 133 -1.20 -7.89 -1.27
N ILE A 134 -0.94 -7.74 -2.56
CA ILE A 134 -1.83 -7.00 -3.47
C ILE A 134 -3.17 -7.73 -3.59
N THR A 135 -3.17 -9.05 -3.68
CA THR A 135 -4.40 -9.86 -3.71
C THR A 135 -5.20 -9.67 -2.41
N GLU A 136 -4.54 -9.68 -1.27
CA GLU A 136 -5.18 -9.43 0.02
C GLU A 136 -5.81 -8.04 0.09
N LEU A 137 -5.08 -7.01 -0.34
CA LEU A 137 -5.59 -5.63 -0.39
C LEU A 137 -6.79 -5.51 -1.33
N LYS A 138 -6.73 -6.14 -2.51
CA LYS A 138 -7.85 -6.20 -3.45
C LYS A 138 -9.09 -6.79 -2.77
N ASN A 139 -8.94 -7.89 -2.06
CA ASN A 139 -10.04 -8.57 -1.38
C ASN A 139 -10.66 -7.68 -0.29
N ILE A 140 -9.85 -6.97 0.48
CA ILE A 140 -10.32 -6.00 1.48
C ILE A 140 -11.10 -4.88 0.80
N LEU A 141 -10.55 -4.33 -0.27
CA LEU A 141 -11.14 -3.19 -0.98
C LEU A 141 -12.48 -3.52 -1.61
N THR A 142 -12.63 -4.75 -2.14
CA THR A 142 -13.81 -5.17 -2.90
C THR A 142 -14.87 -5.87 -2.06
N THR A 143 -14.62 -6.07 -0.77
CA THR A 143 -15.64 -6.61 0.15
C THR A 143 -16.61 -5.50 0.61
#